data_003b0411415d642ad21a7e5f9e06aa8a
#
_entry.id   003b0411415d642ad21a7e5f9e06aa8a
#
_cell.length_a   1.000
_cell.length_b   1.000
_cell.length_c   1.000
_cell.angle_alpha   90.00
_cell.angle_beta   90.00
_cell.angle_gamma   90.00
#
_symmetry.space_group_name_H-M   'P 1'
#
loop_
_entity.id
_entity.type
_entity.pdbx_description
1 polymer ?
#
loop_
_entity_poly.entity_id
_entity_poly.type
_entity_poly.pdbx_seq_one_letter_code
_entity_poly.pdbx_strand_id
1 'polypeptide(L)'
;MKIAIGTDDKKMIRKGHFGQSLHYLIIEFLNGEIVSQEFRQNADATSEHGQYHHGEAEKILELLSDCSLFMAKRMGKTSLAKLADHGIDCIITAIDPIDRAVEQYLYGRDEAFQYYDGRKETLIPCSQRMPQAASPSSKNL
;
A
#
# COMPACT_ATOMS: atom_id res chain seq x y z
N MET A 1 8.23 -0.22 -10.14
CA MET A 1 7.04 0.03 -9.29
C MET A 1 7.45 0.09 -7.84
N LYS A 2 6.97 1.09 -7.13
CA LYS A 2 7.25 1.21 -5.69
C LYS A 2 5.99 0.99 -4.87
N ILE A 3 6.12 0.18 -3.84
CA ILE A 3 5.04 -0.15 -2.91
C ILE A 3 5.37 0.44 -1.55
N ALA A 4 4.39 1.06 -0.90
CA ALA A 4 4.54 1.57 0.46
C ALA A 4 3.72 0.71 1.42
N ILE A 5 4.36 0.28 2.50
CA ILE A 5 3.74 -0.53 3.55
C ILE A 5 3.92 0.19 4.89
N GLY A 6 2.82 0.48 5.58
CA GLY A 6 2.90 1.14 6.88
C GLY A 6 3.26 0.17 7.98
N THR A 7 4.15 0.58 8.88
CA THR A 7 4.61 -0.24 10.00
C THR A 7 5.04 0.63 11.16
N ASP A 8 4.91 0.12 12.37
CA ASP A 8 5.36 0.82 13.57
C ASP A 8 6.66 0.22 14.11
N ASP A 9 6.88 -1.07 13.90
CA ASP A 9 8.02 -1.80 14.45
C ASP A 9 8.99 -2.30 13.38
N LYS A 10 8.73 -1.97 12.11
CA LYS A 10 9.53 -2.40 10.96
C LYS A 10 9.47 -3.89 10.67
N LYS A 11 8.58 -4.62 11.32
CA LYS A 11 8.41 -6.06 11.13
C LYS A 11 7.00 -6.43 10.73
N MET A 12 6.01 -5.79 11.37
CA MET A 12 4.60 -6.09 11.15
C MET A 12 3.92 -4.95 10.41
N ILE A 13 2.94 -5.28 9.59
CA ILE A 13 2.11 -4.27 8.96
C ILE A 13 1.24 -3.64 10.04
N ARG A 14 1.18 -2.31 10.04
CA ARG A 14 0.39 -1.59 11.04
C ARG A 14 -1.08 -2.00 10.96
N LYS A 15 -1.69 -2.28 12.11
CA LYS A 15 -3.09 -2.67 12.20
C LYS A 15 -4.06 -1.49 12.15
N GLY A 16 -3.60 -0.32 12.57
CA GLY A 16 -4.43 0.88 12.61
C GLY A 16 -4.39 1.66 11.30
N HIS A 17 -4.64 2.95 11.40
CA HIS A 17 -4.66 3.82 10.22
C HIS A 17 -3.31 3.86 9.52
N PHE A 18 -3.33 3.61 8.24
CA PHE A 18 -2.12 3.62 7.41
C PHE A 18 -1.37 4.96 7.54
N GLY A 19 -2.11 6.07 7.53
CA GLY A 19 -1.53 7.40 7.60
C GLY A 19 -0.84 7.74 8.91
N GLN A 20 -1.04 6.94 9.95
CA GLN A 20 -0.44 7.14 11.26
C GLN A 20 0.70 6.18 11.54
N SER A 21 1.17 5.47 10.55
CA SER A 21 2.32 4.58 10.71
C SER A 21 3.55 5.37 11.11
N LEU A 22 4.37 4.81 12.00
CA LEU A 22 5.62 5.45 12.39
C LEU A 22 6.63 5.45 11.25
N HIS A 23 6.60 4.39 10.46
CA HIS A 23 7.50 4.23 9.33
C HIS A 23 6.73 3.67 8.13
N TYR A 24 7.29 3.91 6.96
CA TYR A 24 6.81 3.27 5.73
C TYR A 24 7.98 2.53 5.11
N LEU A 25 7.78 1.25 4.85
CA LEU A 25 8.74 0.49 4.06
C LEU A 25 8.41 0.70 2.60
N ILE A 26 9.38 1.20 1.86
CA ILE A 26 9.24 1.41 0.42
C ILE A 26 10.02 0.32 -0.29
N ILE A 27 9.32 -0.48 -1.08
CA ILE A 27 9.95 -1.57 -1.81
C ILE A 27 9.81 -1.26 -3.29
N GLU A 28 10.93 -1.26 -3.99
CA GLU A 28 10.93 -1.10 -5.43
C GLU A 28 11.07 -2.44 -6.11
N PHE A 29 10.15 -2.72 -7.02
CA PHE A 29 10.17 -3.93 -7.82
C PHE A 29 10.50 -3.61 -9.27
N LEU A 30 11.31 -4.45 -9.88
CA LEU A 30 11.62 -4.34 -11.28
C LEU A 30 11.71 -5.76 -11.86
N ASN A 31 10.85 -6.04 -12.84
CA ASN A 31 10.82 -7.37 -13.48
C ASN A 31 10.58 -8.51 -12.48
N GLY A 32 9.73 -8.27 -11.49
CA GLY A 32 9.39 -9.29 -10.50
C GLY A 32 10.40 -9.46 -9.40
N GLU A 33 11.43 -8.63 -9.36
CA GLU A 33 12.47 -8.71 -8.34
C GLU A 33 12.52 -7.44 -7.51
N ILE A 34 12.91 -7.58 -6.25
CA ILE A 34 13.13 -6.43 -5.37
C ILE A 34 14.49 -5.86 -5.69
N VAL A 35 14.51 -4.59 -6.09
CA VAL A 35 15.77 -3.91 -6.43
C VAL A 35 16.19 -2.91 -5.36
N SER A 36 15.27 -2.46 -4.50
CA SER A 36 15.63 -1.60 -3.37
C SER A 36 14.58 -1.66 -2.29
N GLN A 37 15.00 -1.37 -1.07
CA GLN A 37 14.13 -1.26 0.10
C GLN A 37 14.66 -0.13 0.96
N GLU A 38 13.74 0.70 1.45
CA GLU A 38 14.11 1.75 2.39
C GLU A 38 12.96 2.01 3.35
N PHE A 39 13.27 2.48 4.54
CA PHE A 39 12.25 2.96 5.46
C PHE A 39 12.22 4.47 5.41
N ARG A 40 11.02 5.04 5.41
CA ARG A 40 10.82 6.48 5.54
C ARG A 40 10.09 6.74 6.85
N GLN A 41 10.60 7.64 7.63
CA GLN A 41 9.98 8.00 8.90
C GLN A 41 8.83 8.96 8.67
N ASN A 42 7.73 8.73 9.36
CA ASN A 42 6.60 9.63 9.37
C ASN A 42 6.70 10.55 10.57
N ALA A 43 7.22 11.75 10.38
CA ALA A 43 7.43 12.68 11.47
C ALA A 43 6.13 13.07 12.19
N ASP A 44 5.02 13.09 11.46
CA ASP A 44 3.74 13.51 12.03
C ASP A 44 3.08 12.44 12.88
N ALA A 45 3.47 11.19 12.75
CA ALA A 45 2.88 10.10 13.53
C ALA A 45 3.23 10.20 15.01
N THR A 46 4.24 10.96 15.37
CA THR A 46 4.66 11.13 16.74
C THR A 46 3.96 12.29 17.45
N SER A 47 3.03 12.98 16.78
CA SER A 47 2.32 14.08 17.40
C SER A 47 1.47 13.54 18.56
N GLU A 48 1.56 14.22 19.68
CA GLU A 48 0.90 13.78 20.92
C GLU A 48 -0.61 13.79 20.83
N HIS A 49 -1.14 14.50 19.89
CA HIS A 49 -2.58 14.69 19.80
C HIS A 49 -3.31 13.53 19.14
N GLY A 50 -2.60 12.64 18.48
CA GLY A 50 -3.18 11.45 17.89
C GLY A 50 -4.36 11.71 16.98
N GLN A 51 -4.64 12.95 16.68
CA GLN A 51 -5.75 13.33 15.84
C GLN A 51 -5.32 13.41 14.40
N TYR A 52 -6.12 12.80 13.56
CA TYR A 52 -5.90 12.82 12.14
C TYR A 52 -6.45 14.13 11.58
N HIS A 53 -5.58 14.95 11.04
CA HIS A 53 -5.97 16.21 10.41
C HIS A 53 -5.88 16.08 8.90
N HIS A 54 -6.71 16.84 8.19
CA HIS A 54 -6.70 16.83 6.73
C HIS A 54 -5.32 17.13 6.14
N GLY A 55 -4.55 17.99 6.79
CA GLY A 55 -3.21 18.29 6.33
C GLY A 55 -2.25 17.13 6.39
N GLU A 56 -2.51 16.16 7.29
CA GLU A 56 -1.67 14.98 7.43
C GLU A 56 -1.80 14.05 6.23
N ALA A 57 -3.00 13.93 5.68
CA ALA A 57 -3.22 13.11 4.50
C ALA A 57 -2.39 13.62 3.33
N GLU A 58 -2.35 14.94 3.15
CA GLU A 58 -1.56 15.52 2.08
C GLU A 58 -0.07 15.28 2.28
N LYS A 59 0.40 15.36 3.52
CA LYS A 59 1.81 15.11 3.84
C LYS A 59 2.21 13.67 3.55
N ILE A 60 1.31 12.71 3.85
CA ILE A 60 1.57 11.31 3.54
C ILE A 60 1.65 11.10 2.04
N LEU A 61 0.74 11.73 1.28
CA LEU A 61 0.78 11.62 -0.18
C LEU A 61 2.08 12.21 -0.74
N GLU A 62 2.58 13.30 -0.15
CA GLU A 62 3.86 13.85 -0.55
C GLU A 62 5.01 12.91 -0.21
N LEU A 63 5.03 12.38 1.01
CA LEU A 63 6.08 11.49 1.49
C LEU A 63 6.19 10.25 0.61
N LEU A 64 5.05 9.78 0.10
CA LEU A 64 4.97 8.55 -0.67
C LEU A 64 4.62 8.82 -2.14
N SER A 65 4.95 10.01 -2.63
CA SER A 65 4.55 10.45 -3.97
C SER A 65 5.12 9.61 -5.11
N ASP A 66 6.20 8.90 -4.86
CA ASP A 66 6.82 8.03 -5.85
C ASP A 66 6.29 6.59 -5.79
N CYS A 67 5.35 6.32 -4.89
CA CYS A 67 4.79 4.99 -4.73
C CYS A 67 3.47 4.90 -5.48
N SER A 68 3.27 3.79 -6.20
CA SER A 68 2.05 3.57 -6.98
C SER A 68 1.08 2.62 -6.31
N LEU A 69 1.50 1.94 -5.26
CA LEU A 69 0.67 0.99 -4.53
C LEU A 69 0.90 1.14 -3.04
N PHE A 70 -0.19 1.21 -2.28
CA PHE A 70 -0.13 1.17 -0.82
C PHE A 70 -0.68 -0.17 -0.36
N MET A 71 0.02 -0.83 0.55
CA MET A 71 -0.43 -2.08 1.15
C MET A 71 -0.72 -1.83 2.63
N ALA A 72 -1.91 -2.21 3.07
CA ALA A 72 -2.36 -1.98 4.43
C ALA A 72 -3.21 -3.14 4.91
N LYS A 73 -3.46 -3.21 6.22
CA LYS A 73 -4.36 -4.20 6.77
C LYS A 73 -5.81 -3.76 6.63
N ARG A 74 -6.05 -2.47 6.65
CA ARG A 74 -7.37 -1.90 6.39
C ARG A 74 -7.23 -0.42 6.08
N MET A 75 -8.22 0.11 5.40
CA MET A 75 -8.26 1.51 5.06
C MET A 75 -9.71 1.94 4.88
N GLY A 76 -10.05 3.12 5.40
CA GLY A 76 -11.42 3.63 5.32
C GLY A 76 -11.82 4.02 3.91
N LYS A 77 -13.12 4.06 3.67
CA LYS A 77 -13.67 4.35 2.34
C LYS A 77 -13.20 5.69 1.79
N THR A 78 -13.16 6.71 2.63
CA THR A 78 -12.74 8.05 2.20
C THR A 78 -11.30 8.03 1.72
N SER A 79 -10.43 7.35 2.47
CA SER A 79 -9.02 7.23 2.10
C SER A 79 -8.85 6.43 0.82
N LEU A 80 -9.58 5.33 0.68
CA LEU A 80 -9.52 4.51 -0.53
C LEU A 80 -9.93 5.31 -1.77
N ALA A 81 -11.03 6.07 -1.66
CA ALA A 81 -11.48 6.91 -2.77
C ALA A 81 -10.45 7.97 -3.11
N LYS A 82 -9.85 8.58 -2.10
CA LYS A 82 -8.84 9.61 -2.32
C LYS A 82 -7.61 9.05 -3.04
N LEU A 83 -7.15 7.87 -2.64
CA LEU A 83 -6.04 7.22 -3.30
C LEU A 83 -6.36 6.92 -4.76
N ALA A 84 -7.56 6.39 -5.01
CA ALA A 84 -8.00 6.10 -6.37
C ALA A 84 -8.01 7.37 -7.23
N ASP A 85 -8.46 8.49 -6.66
CA ASP A 85 -8.47 9.77 -7.38
C ASP A 85 -7.05 10.24 -7.72
N HIS A 86 -6.07 9.84 -6.94
CA HIS A 86 -4.66 10.16 -7.20
C HIS A 86 -3.95 9.10 -8.02
N GLY A 87 -4.69 8.11 -8.50
CA GLY A 87 -4.09 7.05 -9.32
C GLY A 87 -3.23 6.08 -8.53
N ILE A 88 -3.43 6.01 -7.22
CA ILE A 88 -2.68 5.10 -6.35
C ILE A 88 -3.54 3.88 -6.05
N ASP A 89 -2.99 2.70 -6.30
CA ASP A 89 -3.68 1.46 -5.98
C ASP A 89 -3.55 1.16 -4.49
N CYS A 90 -4.56 0.48 -3.94
CA CYS A 90 -4.52 0.05 -2.56
C CYS A 90 -4.83 -1.44 -2.47
N ILE A 91 -3.99 -2.16 -1.75
CA ILE A 91 -4.18 -3.59 -1.48
C ILE A 91 -4.33 -3.77 0.02
N ILE A 92 -5.34 -4.53 0.41
CA ILE A 92 -5.62 -4.87 1.80
C ILE A 92 -5.26 -6.33 2.01
N THR A 93 -4.56 -6.62 3.10
CA THR A 93 -4.16 -7.97 3.43
C THR A 93 -4.37 -8.25 4.92
N ALA A 94 -4.68 -9.52 5.24
CA ALA A 94 -4.77 -9.98 6.62
C ALA A 94 -3.42 -10.46 7.15
N ILE A 95 -2.41 -10.53 6.30
CA ILE A 95 -1.08 -11.00 6.69
C ILE A 95 -0.42 -9.98 7.60
N ASP A 96 0.09 -10.42 8.75
CA ASP A 96 0.72 -9.52 9.70
C ASP A 96 2.20 -9.24 9.40
N PRO A 97 3.06 -10.26 9.20
CA PRO A 97 4.48 -9.98 8.95
C PRO A 97 4.70 -9.37 7.57
N ILE A 98 5.48 -8.30 7.52
CA ILE A 98 5.81 -7.65 6.25
C ILE A 98 6.49 -8.61 5.29
N ASP A 99 7.49 -9.35 5.79
CA ASP A 99 8.24 -10.27 4.93
C ASP A 99 7.34 -11.28 4.26
N ARG A 100 6.38 -11.81 5.01
CA ARG A 100 5.46 -12.80 4.49
C ARG A 100 4.50 -12.19 3.48
N ALA A 101 4.00 -10.98 3.76
CA ALA A 101 3.10 -10.31 2.84
C ALA A 101 3.79 -10.01 1.52
N VAL A 102 5.01 -9.52 1.58
CA VAL A 102 5.79 -9.21 0.38
C VAL A 102 6.08 -10.47 -0.42
N GLU A 103 6.47 -11.55 0.26
CA GLU A 103 6.73 -12.83 -0.39
C GLU A 103 5.50 -13.35 -1.10
N GLN A 104 4.36 -13.36 -0.43
CA GLN A 104 3.10 -13.84 -1.01
C GLN A 104 2.70 -12.98 -2.21
N TYR A 105 2.88 -11.67 -2.09
CA TYR A 105 2.55 -10.76 -3.18
C TYR A 105 3.43 -11.01 -4.40
N LEU A 106 4.73 -11.22 -4.18
CA LEU A 106 5.68 -11.50 -5.27
C LEU A 106 5.36 -12.79 -6.01
N TYR A 107 4.90 -13.81 -5.29
CA TYR A 107 4.56 -15.09 -5.90
C TYR A 107 3.15 -15.11 -6.49
N GLY A 108 2.46 -13.97 -6.48
CA GLY A 108 1.13 -13.88 -7.08
C GLY A 108 0.06 -14.67 -6.34
N ARG A 109 0.21 -14.86 -5.05
CA ARG A 109 -0.77 -15.58 -4.24
C ARG A 109 -1.88 -14.66 -3.83
N ASP A 110 -2.85 -14.51 -4.69
CA ASP A 110 -3.88 -13.48 -4.60
C ASP A 110 -4.91 -13.69 -3.50
N GLU A 111 -5.05 -14.91 -2.99
CA GLU A 111 -6.09 -15.19 -2.01
C GLU A 111 -5.91 -14.46 -0.69
N ALA A 112 -4.73 -13.97 -0.39
CA ALA A 112 -4.45 -13.24 0.84
C ALA A 112 -4.65 -11.72 0.69
N PHE A 113 -5.07 -11.28 -0.48
CA PHE A 113 -5.11 -9.85 -0.80
C PHE A 113 -6.42 -9.44 -1.42
N GLN A 114 -6.85 -8.23 -1.09
CA GLN A 114 -7.99 -7.59 -1.71
C GLN A 114 -7.53 -6.28 -2.34
N TYR A 115 -8.10 -5.95 -3.48
CA TYR A 115 -7.78 -4.77 -4.24
C TYR A 115 -8.98 -3.82 -4.25
N TYR A 116 -8.74 -2.52 -4.06
CA TYR A 116 -9.81 -1.54 -4.14
C TYR A 116 -10.08 -1.20 -5.60
N ASP A 117 -11.32 -1.48 -6.04
CA ASP A 117 -11.76 -1.13 -7.38
C ASP A 117 -12.51 0.20 -7.29
N GLY A 118 -11.89 1.26 -7.78
CA GLY A 118 -12.48 2.60 -7.73
C GLY A 118 -13.74 2.76 -8.56
N ARG A 119 -13.93 1.93 -9.57
CA ARG A 119 -15.15 1.97 -10.39
C ARG A 119 -16.34 1.40 -9.64
N LYS A 120 -16.11 0.32 -8.91
CA LYS A 120 -17.15 -0.33 -8.11
C LYS A 120 -17.25 0.26 -6.71
N GLU A 121 -16.28 1.07 -6.33
CA GLU A 121 -16.18 1.68 -5.00
C GLU A 121 -16.20 0.63 -3.88
N THR A 122 -15.53 -0.49 -4.10
CA THR A 122 -15.48 -1.58 -3.13
C THR A 122 -14.21 -2.38 -3.29
N LEU A 123 -13.89 -3.14 -2.23
CA LEU A 123 -12.77 -4.08 -2.27
C LEU A 123 -13.21 -5.35 -2.99
N ILE A 124 -12.35 -5.86 -3.84
CA ILE A 124 -12.57 -7.12 -4.52
C ILE A 124 -11.34 -8.00 -4.31
N PRO A 125 -11.50 -9.35 -4.38
CA PRO A 125 -10.33 -10.22 -4.30
C PRO A 125 -9.35 -9.90 -5.42
N CYS A 126 -8.05 -9.93 -5.13
CA CYS A 126 -7.05 -9.66 -6.16
C CYS A 126 -7.13 -10.64 -7.32
N SER A 127 -7.61 -11.87 -7.08
CA SER A 127 -7.83 -12.83 -8.13
C SER A 127 -8.85 -12.35 -9.17
N GLN A 128 -9.71 -11.41 -8.81
CA GLN A 128 -10.71 -10.85 -9.71
C GLN A 128 -10.28 -9.51 -10.31
N ARG A 129 -9.09 -9.06 -9.96
CA ARG A 129 -8.56 -7.82 -10.48
C ARG A 129 -8.36 -7.95 -11.99
N MET A 130 -8.94 -7.01 -12.73
CA MET A 130 -8.73 -6.97 -14.17
C MET A 130 -7.27 -6.67 -14.45
N PRO A 131 -6.64 -7.37 -15.41
CA PRO A 131 -5.28 -7.03 -15.78
C PRO A 131 -5.25 -5.58 -16.24
N GLN A 132 -4.33 -4.81 -15.69
CA GLN A 132 -4.16 -3.43 -16.14
C GLN A 132 -3.62 -3.47 -17.55
N ALA A 133 -4.13 -2.56 -18.39
CA ALA A 133 -3.58 -2.41 -19.72
C ALA A 133 -2.08 -2.12 -19.62
N ALA A 134 -1.68 -1.56 -18.52
CA ALA A 134 -0.30 -1.26 -18.24
C ALA A 134 0.49 -2.44 -17.70
N SER A 135 -0.07 -3.62 -17.66
CA SER A 135 0.66 -4.80 -17.25
C SER A 135 1.50 -5.33 -18.40
N PRO A 136 2.51 -4.62 -18.83
CA PRO A 136 3.28 -5.03 -20.00
C PRO A 136 4.01 -6.35 -19.78
N SER A 137 4.34 -6.64 -18.52
CA SER A 137 5.01 -7.88 -18.20
C SER A 137 4.19 -9.09 -18.58
N SER A 138 2.88 -9.00 -18.54
CA SER A 138 2.01 -10.11 -18.91
C SER A 138 1.90 -10.24 -20.42
N LYS A 139 2.27 -9.22 -21.15
CA LYS A 139 2.21 -9.20 -22.61
C LYS A 139 3.50 -9.55 -23.26
N ASN A 140 4.57 -9.43 -22.55
CA ASN A 140 5.91 -9.65 -23.08
C ASN A 140 6.32 -11.11 -23.04
N LEU A 141 5.39 -11.94 -23.10
CA LEU A 141 5.62 -13.37 -23.07
C LEU A 141 5.80 -13.93 -24.44
#